data_1a8d4c4205672e2a59716a4e3c0961bb
#
_entry.id   1a8d4c4205672e2a59716a4e3c0961bb
#
_cell.length_a   1.000
_cell.length_b   1.000
_cell.length_c   1.000
_cell.angle_alpha   90.00
_cell.angle_beta   90.00
_cell.angle_gamma   90.00
#
_symmetry.space_group_name_H-M   'P 1'
#
loop_
_entity.id
_entity.type
_entity.pdbx_description
1 polymer ?
#
loop_
_entity_poly.entity_id
_entity_poly.type
_entity_poly.pdbx_seq_one_letter_code
_entity_poly.pdbx_strand_id
1 'polypeptide(L)'
;MQEKHPLALFAHCPKCGSSEFAVNDSRSKRCRNCGFVYYLNASTAVAAVITDERGRILVAVRAQEPARGTLDLPGGFVEPGESLEEGLRREVMEETGCTINEARYLFSLPNKYVFSGFEVPTTDCFFMCKIESGKSACANDDVAGLEWM
;
A
#
# COMPACT_ATOMS: atom_id res chain seq x y z
N MET A 1 -26.20 6.51 -11.15
CA MET A 1 -24.92 7.07 -11.67
C MET A 1 -24.13 5.91 -12.27
N GLN A 2 -23.77 5.96 -13.55
CA GLN A 2 -22.85 4.96 -14.10
C GLN A 2 -21.50 5.13 -13.44
N GLU A 3 -21.01 4.07 -12.83
CA GLU A 3 -19.65 4.05 -12.27
C GLU A 3 -18.66 4.33 -13.40
N LYS A 4 -17.82 5.34 -13.22
CA LYS A 4 -16.80 5.73 -14.20
C LYS A 4 -15.78 4.60 -14.32
N HIS A 5 -15.41 4.23 -15.56
CA HIS A 5 -14.40 3.18 -15.78
C HIS A 5 -13.11 3.47 -14.98
N PRO A 6 -12.54 2.50 -14.27
CA PRO A 6 -11.39 2.73 -13.36
C PRO A 6 -10.15 3.29 -14.06
N LEU A 7 -9.99 3.04 -15.37
CA LEU A 7 -8.91 3.60 -16.20
C LEU A 7 -9.36 4.82 -17.03
N ALA A 8 -10.45 5.51 -16.65
CA ALA A 8 -10.98 6.63 -17.42
C ALA A 8 -9.96 7.78 -17.58
N LEU A 9 -9.06 7.99 -16.61
CA LEU A 9 -8.01 9.00 -16.68
C LEU A 9 -6.89 8.67 -17.69
N PHE A 10 -6.79 7.42 -18.12
CA PHE A 10 -5.76 6.96 -19.06
C PHE A 10 -6.25 7.18 -20.49
N ALA A 11 -6.02 8.38 -21.01
CA ALA A 11 -6.51 8.78 -22.33
C ALA A 11 -5.65 8.23 -23.48
N HIS A 12 -4.38 7.92 -23.22
CA HIS A 12 -3.42 7.51 -24.24
C HIS A 12 -2.82 6.13 -23.92
N CYS A 13 -2.52 5.39 -24.96
CA CYS A 13 -1.83 4.09 -24.83
C CYS A 13 -0.44 4.27 -24.21
N PRO A 14 -0.11 3.57 -23.09
CA PRO A 14 1.19 3.71 -22.47
C PRO A 14 2.34 3.08 -23.27
N LYS A 15 2.04 2.25 -24.28
CA LYS A 15 3.04 1.64 -25.16
C LYS A 15 3.39 2.52 -26.35
N CYS A 16 2.40 3.03 -27.09
CA CYS A 16 2.64 3.75 -28.34
C CYS A 16 2.19 5.22 -28.33
N GLY A 17 1.55 5.68 -27.24
CA GLY A 17 1.08 7.07 -27.11
C GLY A 17 -0.20 7.41 -27.87
N SER A 18 -0.79 6.47 -28.61
CA SER A 18 -2.01 6.71 -29.38
C SER A 18 -3.19 7.08 -28.48
N SER A 19 -4.01 8.05 -28.93
CA SER A 19 -5.27 8.42 -28.29
C SER A 19 -6.39 7.38 -28.51
N GLU A 20 -6.17 6.40 -29.38
CA GLU A 20 -7.08 5.28 -29.66
C GLU A 20 -7.05 4.19 -28.55
N PHE A 21 -7.00 4.62 -27.29
CA PHE A 21 -6.95 3.75 -26.12
C PHE A 21 -8.35 3.57 -25.52
N ALA A 22 -9.07 2.55 -25.97
CA ALA A 22 -10.48 2.35 -25.70
C ALA A 22 -10.75 1.33 -24.59
N VAL A 23 -11.89 1.44 -23.93
CA VAL A 23 -12.39 0.44 -22.98
C VAL A 23 -12.50 -0.92 -23.66
N ASN A 24 -11.91 -1.95 -23.04
CA ASN A 24 -11.96 -3.33 -23.49
C ASN A 24 -12.93 -4.16 -22.63
N ASP A 25 -12.80 -4.08 -21.31
CA ASP A 25 -13.72 -4.66 -20.34
C ASP A 25 -13.79 -3.80 -19.06
N SER A 26 -14.40 -4.30 -17.99
CA SER A 26 -14.63 -3.54 -16.73
C SER A 26 -13.35 -3.05 -16.03
N ARG A 27 -12.17 -3.59 -16.36
CA ARG A 27 -10.88 -3.27 -15.73
C ARG A 27 -9.73 -3.12 -16.71
N SER A 28 -9.98 -3.15 -18.01
CA SER A 28 -8.91 -3.04 -19.00
C SER A 28 -9.28 -2.08 -20.15
N LYS A 29 -8.23 -1.53 -20.76
CA LYS A 29 -8.30 -0.76 -22.00
C LYS A 29 -7.38 -1.37 -23.06
N ARG A 30 -7.79 -1.29 -24.31
CA ARG A 30 -7.04 -1.78 -25.46
C ARG A 30 -6.75 -0.66 -26.45
N CYS A 31 -5.53 -0.60 -26.90
CA CYS A 31 -5.13 0.31 -27.98
C CYS A 31 -5.55 -0.26 -29.33
N ARG A 32 -6.35 0.52 -30.07
CA ARG A 32 -6.77 0.17 -31.43
C ARG A 32 -5.65 0.32 -32.45
N ASN A 33 -4.63 1.13 -32.13
CA ASN A 33 -3.48 1.33 -33.01
C ASN A 33 -2.44 0.21 -32.92
N CYS A 34 -1.98 -0.14 -31.71
CA CYS A 34 -0.90 -1.14 -31.54
C CYS A 34 -1.36 -2.47 -30.92
N GLY A 35 -2.61 -2.59 -30.48
CA GLY A 35 -3.17 -3.79 -29.87
C GLY A 35 -2.80 -4.01 -28.41
N PHE A 36 -2.02 -3.12 -27.79
CA PHE A 36 -1.64 -3.24 -26.36
C PHE A 36 -2.88 -3.22 -25.47
N VAL A 37 -2.93 -4.16 -24.52
CA VAL A 37 -3.98 -4.22 -23.51
C VAL A 37 -3.39 -3.98 -22.14
N TYR A 38 -3.95 -3.01 -21.41
CA TYR A 38 -3.59 -2.73 -20.03
C TYR A 38 -4.73 -3.13 -19.08
N TYR A 39 -4.39 -3.96 -18.11
CA TYR A 39 -5.29 -4.37 -17.03
C TYR A 39 -4.97 -3.61 -15.74
N LEU A 40 -5.97 -3.02 -15.12
CA LEU A 40 -5.84 -2.53 -13.75
C LEU A 40 -5.86 -3.72 -12.80
N ASN A 41 -4.77 -3.93 -12.08
CA ASN A 41 -4.66 -4.93 -11.03
C ASN A 41 -4.59 -4.24 -9.67
N ALA A 42 -5.00 -4.95 -8.61
CA ALA A 42 -4.81 -4.47 -7.27
C ALA A 42 -3.31 -4.41 -6.93
N SER A 43 -2.87 -3.27 -6.40
CA SER A 43 -1.55 -3.15 -5.78
C SER A 43 -1.57 -3.86 -4.44
N THR A 44 -0.44 -4.39 -4.02
CA THR A 44 -0.32 -5.05 -2.71
C THR A 44 0.25 -4.08 -1.69
N ALA A 45 -0.40 -4.00 -0.52
CA ALA A 45 0.10 -3.29 0.64
C ALA A 45 0.21 -4.25 1.83
N VAL A 46 1.12 -3.95 2.74
CA VAL A 46 1.34 -4.72 3.97
C VAL A 46 1.18 -3.82 5.18
N ALA A 47 0.66 -4.37 6.26
CA ALA A 47 0.49 -3.67 7.54
C ALA A 47 0.92 -4.58 8.70
N ALA A 48 1.69 -4.00 9.63
CA ALA A 48 2.23 -4.70 10.78
C ALA A 48 1.42 -4.39 12.05
N VAL A 49 0.82 -5.43 12.63
CA VAL A 49 0.26 -5.38 13.99
C VAL A 49 1.39 -5.75 14.94
N ILE A 50 2.10 -4.75 15.45
CA ILE A 50 3.22 -4.92 16.38
C ILE A 50 2.70 -4.75 17.79
N THR A 51 2.88 -5.77 18.65
CA THR A 51 2.43 -5.74 20.04
C THR A 51 3.60 -5.75 21.00
N ASP A 52 3.46 -5.04 22.12
CA ASP A 52 4.38 -5.11 23.25
C ASP A 52 3.97 -6.20 24.27
N GLU A 53 4.77 -6.35 25.33
CA GLU A 53 4.52 -7.31 26.42
C GLU A 53 3.25 -7.00 27.23
N ARG A 54 2.73 -5.77 27.13
CA ARG A 54 1.49 -5.33 27.78
C ARG A 54 0.28 -5.49 26.89
N GLY A 55 0.46 -5.97 25.64
CA GLY A 55 -0.61 -6.14 24.66
C GLY A 55 -1.03 -4.85 23.95
N ARG A 56 -0.24 -3.76 24.06
CA ARG A 56 -0.50 -2.53 23.32
C ARG A 56 0.00 -2.66 21.89
N ILE A 57 -0.65 -1.97 20.99
CA ILE A 57 -0.32 -1.98 19.56
C ILE A 57 0.47 -0.71 19.22
N LEU A 58 1.55 -0.86 18.44
CA LEU A 58 2.30 0.26 17.89
C LEU A 58 1.53 0.84 16.70
N VAL A 59 1.20 2.12 16.78
CA VAL A 59 0.56 2.87 15.70
C VAL A 59 1.43 4.02 15.24
N ALA A 60 1.36 4.33 13.96
CA ALA A 60 2.05 5.45 13.32
C ALA A 60 1.09 6.64 13.15
N VAL A 61 1.57 7.84 13.38
CA VAL A 61 0.86 9.08 13.08
C VAL A 61 1.30 9.54 11.69
N ARG A 62 0.37 9.65 10.75
CA ARG A 62 0.69 10.08 9.37
C ARG A 62 1.24 11.50 9.34
N ALA A 63 2.38 11.69 8.68
CA ALA A 63 3.01 13.01 8.51
C ALA A 63 2.41 13.80 7.36
N GLN A 64 1.85 13.14 6.35
CA GLN A 64 1.46 13.74 5.07
C GLN A 64 -0.02 13.53 4.72
N GLU A 65 -0.50 14.36 3.80
CA GLU A 65 -1.81 14.17 3.17
C GLU A 65 -1.80 12.93 2.21
N PRO A 66 -2.92 12.28 1.98
CA PRO A 66 -4.22 12.48 2.64
C PRO A 66 -4.25 11.94 4.07
N ALA A 67 -5.16 12.48 4.90
CA ALA A 67 -5.40 12.03 6.27
C ALA A 67 -4.22 12.27 7.26
N ARG A 68 -3.47 13.38 7.09
CA ARG A 68 -2.42 13.82 8.01
C ARG A 68 -2.92 13.86 9.46
N GLY A 69 -2.14 13.31 10.38
CA GLY A 69 -2.44 13.27 11.80
C GLY A 69 -3.36 12.12 12.22
N THR A 70 -3.83 11.29 11.29
CA THR A 70 -4.55 10.06 11.64
C THR A 70 -3.60 8.95 12.04
N LEU A 71 -4.13 8.00 12.81
CA LEU A 71 -3.39 6.81 13.23
C LEU A 71 -3.49 5.73 12.15
N ASP A 72 -2.38 5.05 11.91
CA ASP A 72 -2.28 3.93 10.98
C ASP A 72 -1.36 2.86 11.55
N LEU A 73 -1.42 1.65 11.00
CA LEU A 73 -0.43 0.62 11.30
C LEU A 73 0.83 0.87 10.47
N PRO A 74 2.03 0.60 11.01
CA PRO A 74 3.25 0.62 10.21
C PRO A 74 3.14 -0.30 9.00
N GLY A 75 3.50 0.19 7.81
CA GLY A 75 3.38 -0.55 6.57
C GLY A 75 3.29 0.34 5.34
N GLY A 76 3.15 -0.28 4.17
CA GLY A 76 3.06 0.44 2.91
C GLY A 76 2.97 -0.50 1.71
N PHE A 77 3.24 0.02 0.53
CA PHE A 77 3.21 -0.75 -0.71
C PHE A 77 4.39 -1.72 -0.81
N VAL A 78 4.08 -2.93 -1.26
CA VAL A 78 5.11 -3.90 -1.66
C VAL A 78 5.70 -3.47 -3.00
N GLU A 79 7.02 -3.43 -3.08
CA GLU A 79 7.74 -3.06 -4.31
C GLU A 79 7.84 -4.24 -5.29
N PRO A 80 7.98 -3.95 -6.61
CA PRO A 80 8.24 -5.00 -7.59
C PRO A 80 9.49 -5.82 -7.23
N GLY A 81 9.33 -7.14 -7.14
CA GLY A 81 10.40 -8.07 -6.79
C GLY A 81 10.51 -8.42 -5.31
N GLU A 82 9.74 -7.77 -4.44
CA GLU A 82 9.63 -8.14 -3.03
C GLU A 82 8.55 -9.20 -2.78
N SER A 83 8.78 -10.07 -1.82
CA SER A 83 7.71 -10.83 -1.15
C SER A 83 6.96 -9.94 -0.16
N LEU A 84 5.80 -10.41 0.33
CA LEU A 84 5.04 -9.69 1.38
C LEU A 84 5.89 -9.48 2.63
N GLU A 85 6.64 -10.51 3.03
CA GLU A 85 7.49 -10.48 4.22
C GLU A 85 8.69 -9.54 4.05
N GLU A 86 9.27 -9.45 2.86
CA GLU A 86 10.35 -8.51 2.55
C GLU A 86 9.85 -7.07 2.58
N GLY A 87 8.73 -6.77 1.91
CA GLY A 87 8.09 -5.46 1.94
C GLY A 87 7.70 -5.04 3.35
N LEU A 88 7.11 -5.94 4.13
CA LEU A 88 6.75 -5.70 5.53
C LEU A 88 7.97 -5.33 6.40
N ARG A 89 9.08 -6.06 6.27
CA ARG A 89 10.31 -5.80 7.02
C ARG A 89 10.94 -4.47 6.62
N ARG A 90 10.95 -4.13 5.33
CA ARG A 90 11.46 -2.86 4.83
C ARG A 90 10.64 -1.70 5.36
N GLU A 91 9.31 -1.72 5.20
CA GLU A 91 8.41 -0.65 5.66
C GLU A 91 8.52 -0.41 7.17
N VAL A 92 8.48 -1.47 7.97
CA VAL A 92 8.61 -1.34 9.44
C VAL A 92 9.98 -0.76 9.81
N MET A 93 11.06 -1.17 9.15
CA MET A 93 12.39 -0.61 9.39
C MET A 93 12.46 0.87 9.01
N GLU A 94 11.91 1.26 7.86
CA GLU A 94 11.91 2.64 7.37
C GLU A 94 11.12 3.56 8.29
N GLU A 95 9.92 3.15 8.70
CA GLU A 95 9.02 3.98 9.51
C GLU A 95 9.34 4.00 11.00
N THR A 96 9.86 2.91 11.54
CA THR A 96 10.01 2.73 13.01
C THR A 96 11.44 2.51 13.48
N GLY A 97 12.37 2.22 12.57
CA GLY A 97 13.74 1.81 12.91
C GLY A 97 13.86 0.44 13.57
N CYS A 98 12.76 -0.34 13.63
CA CYS A 98 12.72 -1.63 14.30
C CYS A 98 12.92 -2.80 13.33
N THR A 99 13.57 -3.85 13.80
CA THR A 99 13.70 -5.13 13.09
C THR A 99 12.60 -6.08 13.52
N ILE A 100 11.89 -6.67 12.55
CA ILE A 100 10.91 -7.73 12.81
C ILE A 100 11.65 -9.06 12.98
N ASN A 101 11.46 -9.71 14.14
CA ASN A 101 11.96 -11.06 14.40
C ASN A 101 11.01 -12.14 13.91
N GLU A 102 9.71 -11.92 14.12
CA GLU A 102 8.66 -12.87 13.78
C GLU A 102 7.52 -12.12 13.08
N ALA A 103 7.05 -12.66 11.96
CA ALA A 103 5.89 -12.17 11.23
C ALA A 103 4.97 -13.34 10.89
N ARG A 104 3.70 -13.23 11.28
CA ARG A 104 2.67 -14.22 11.00
C ARG A 104 1.52 -13.56 10.27
N TYR A 105 1.20 -14.05 9.07
CA TYR A 105 0.05 -13.59 8.30
C TYR A 105 -1.25 -13.79 9.10
N LEU A 106 -2.11 -12.78 9.08
CA LEU A 106 -3.43 -12.80 9.72
C LEU A 106 -4.55 -12.94 8.69
N PHE A 107 -4.71 -11.92 7.86
CA PHE A 107 -5.76 -11.83 6.84
C PHE A 107 -5.41 -10.74 5.84
N SER A 108 -6.22 -10.64 4.78
CA SER A 108 -6.19 -9.52 3.85
C SER A 108 -7.56 -8.91 3.63
N LEU A 109 -7.59 -7.64 3.27
CA LEU A 109 -8.80 -6.89 2.94
C LEU A 109 -8.61 -6.13 1.63
N PRO A 110 -9.64 -6.04 0.78
CA PRO A 110 -9.64 -5.12 -0.36
C PRO A 110 -9.79 -3.69 0.15
N ASN A 111 -9.07 -2.76 -0.48
CA ASN A 111 -9.12 -1.35 -0.15
C ASN A 111 -8.96 -0.50 -1.42
N LYS A 112 -9.17 0.81 -1.29
CA LYS A 112 -8.97 1.80 -2.33
C LYS A 112 -8.15 2.95 -1.76
N TYR A 113 -7.04 3.23 -2.41
CA TYR A 113 -6.15 4.32 -2.05
C TYR A 113 -6.18 5.40 -3.13
N VAL A 114 -6.60 6.62 -2.77
CA VAL A 114 -6.65 7.73 -3.72
C VAL A 114 -5.33 8.49 -3.68
N PHE A 115 -4.66 8.52 -4.82
CA PHE A 115 -3.41 9.25 -5.00
C PHE A 115 -3.41 9.97 -6.36
N SER A 116 -3.04 11.25 -6.36
CA SER A 116 -3.03 12.10 -7.58
C SER A 116 -4.37 12.08 -8.35
N GLY A 117 -5.49 12.03 -7.61
CA GLY A 117 -6.82 11.96 -8.23
C GLY A 117 -7.16 10.63 -8.90
N PHE A 118 -6.30 9.62 -8.73
CA PHE A 118 -6.50 8.28 -9.23
C PHE A 118 -6.79 7.31 -8.08
N GLU A 119 -7.84 6.49 -8.22
CA GLU A 119 -8.22 5.48 -7.25
C GLU A 119 -7.44 4.20 -7.53
N VAL A 120 -6.46 3.90 -6.67
CA VAL A 120 -5.65 2.69 -6.74
C VAL A 120 -6.34 1.59 -5.93
N PRO A 121 -6.83 0.51 -6.57
CA PRO A 121 -7.31 -0.65 -5.82
C PRO A 121 -6.13 -1.34 -5.14
N THR A 122 -6.30 -1.73 -3.87
CA THR A 122 -5.27 -2.45 -3.11
C THR A 122 -5.80 -3.73 -2.51
N THR A 123 -4.88 -4.66 -2.23
CA THR A 123 -5.08 -5.78 -1.33
C THR A 123 -4.15 -5.56 -0.15
N ASP A 124 -4.71 -5.18 0.99
CA ASP A 124 -3.96 -4.91 2.21
C ASP A 124 -3.81 -6.20 3.00
N CYS A 125 -2.57 -6.63 3.22
CA CYS A 125 -2.20 -7.86 3.93
C CYS A 125 -1.70 -7.54 5.33
N PHE A 126 -2.35 -8.11 6.35
CA PHE A 126 -2.06 -7.82 7.75
C PHE A 126 -1.25 -8.94 8.38
N PHE A 127 -0.22 -8.57 9.15
CA PHE A 127 0.67 -9.48 9.84
C PHE A 127 0.77 -9.15 11.33
N MET A 128 0.69 -10.18 12.18
CA MET A 128 1.11 -10.06 13.57
C MET A 128 2.64 -10.12 13.62
N CYS A 129 3.25 -9.11 14.24
CA CYS A 129 4.70 -8.96 14.25
C CYS A 129 5.25 -8.83 15.67
N LYS A 130 6.43 -9.43 15.89
CA LYS A 130 7.29 -9.17 17.05
C LYS A 130 8.55 -8.48 16.58
N ILE A 131 8.92 -7.41 17.27
CA ILE A 131 10.14 -6.65 17.03
C ILE A 131 11.26 -7.07 18.00
N GLU A 132 12.50 -6.79 17.61
CA GLU A 132 13.68 -7.06 18.42
C GLU A 132 13.62 -6.30 19.74
N SER A 133 13.87 -7.02 20.86
CA SER A 133 13.86 -6.44 22.20
C SER A 133 15.00 -5.45 22.38
N GLY A 134 14.74 -4.34 23.10
CA GLY A 134 15.75 -3.38 23.53
C GLY A 134 16.02 -2.20 22.57
N LYS A 135 15.34 -2.13 21.42
CA LYS A 135 15.33 -0.93 20.60
C LYS A 135 14.03 -0.14 20.81
N SER A 136 14.17 1.15 21.10
CA SER A 136 13.02 2.06 21.10
C SER A 136 12.60 2.35 19.65
N ALA A 137 11.32 2.20 19.36
CA ALA A 137 10.77 2.62 18.08
C ALA A 137 10.88 4.15 17.96
N CYS A 138 11.43 4.62 16.85
CA CYS A 138 11.55 6.04 16.51
C CYS A 138 10.82 6.31 15.21
N ALA A 139 10.01 7.36 15.17
CA ALA A 139 9.33 7.78 13.95
C ALA A 139 10.35 8.26 12.90
N ASN A 140 10.25 7.72 11.69
CA ASN A 140 11.10 8.07 10.56
C ASN A 140 10.23 8.15 9.30
N ASP A 141 10.80 8.62 8.19
CA ASP A 141 10.17 8.71 6.87
C ASP A 141 8.84 9.49 6.89
N ASP A 142 7.78 8.93 6.38
CA ASP A 142 6.44 9.55 6.28
C ASP A 142 5.64 9.53 7.59
N VAL A 143 6.26 9.17 8.71
CA VAL A 143 5.64 9.04 10.02
C VAL A 143 6.02 10.24 10.91
N ALA A 144 5.02 11.00 11.38
CA ALA A 144 5.22 12.14 12.26
C ALA A 144 5.48 11.74 13.73
N GLY A 145 5.04 10.55 14.15
CA GLY A 145 5.20 10.02 15.49
C GLY A 145 4.76 8.57 15.59
N LEU A 146 5.19 7.90 16.66
CA LEU A 146 4.78 6.54 17.01
C LEU A 146 4.18 6.53 18.40
N GLU A 147 3.09 5.80 18.56
CA GLU A 147 2.36 5.68 19.81
C GLU A 147 2.04 4.23 20.13
N TRP A 148 2.09 3.87 21.43
CA TRP A 148 1.63 2.59 21.93
C TRP A 148 0.23 2.73 22.52
N MET A 149 -0.75 2.08 21.91
CA MET A 149 -2.15 2.12 22.30
C MET A 149 -2.65 0.78 22.87
#